data_eeedacab341b07a5f6ccf17eaeb905cf
#
_entry.id   eeedacab341b07a5f6ccf17eaeb905cf
#
_cell.length_a   1.000
_cell.length_b   1.000
_cell.length_c   1.000
_cell.angle_alpha   90.00
_cell.angle_beta   90.00
_cell.angle_gamma   90.00
#
_symmetry.space_group_name_H-M   'P 1'
#
loop_
_entity.id
_entity.type
_entity.pdbx_description
1 polymer ?
#
loop_
_entity_poly.entity_id
_entity_poly.type
_entity_poly.pdbx_seq_one_letter_code
_entity_poly.pdbx_strand_id
1 'polypeptide(L)'
;YTVKIGGERQSIGYVGTVTVSAEGLAPGSFLLVDLPRGFQTSESDSLTDYQHLAYAYKPVAAGADLIRFGSLDPGEREVVRGPLTWAVAKSKYFLVGVLSTGTSDGFAELQATGQPKNGKLTTNGAATVVVPLVNGSATLETYVGPQEWRRLVAMGREFESANPYGGFMQGVIQPFATIVMRILLWMKDTLELPYGWTLIAFGFLIRIVLWPLNQTAMRSSLKMQMVQPEMAAVQKKYKNDPKKLQTEMMKVY
;
A
#
# COMPACT_ATOMS: atom_id res chain seq x y z
N TYR A 1 -34.06 -6.48 -12.99
CA TYR A 1 -32.81 -6.80 -12.35
C TYR A 1 -33.12 -7.37 -10.98
N THR A 2 -32.59 -8.56 -10.65
CA THR A 2 -32.76 -9.14 -9.32
C THR A 2 -31.40 -9.06 -8.61
N VAL A 3 -31.29 -8.21 -7.59
CA VAL A 3 -30.11 -8.17 -6.71
C VAL A 3 -30.43 -9.01 -5.50
N LYS A 4 -29.76 -10.15 -5.33
CA LYS A 4 -29.83 -10.94 -4.09
C LYS A 4 -28.61 -10.57 -3.24
N ILE A 5 -28.86 -9.92 -2.10
CA ILE A 5 -27.86 -9.71 -1.08
C ILE A 5 -27.96 -10.88 -0.09
N GLY A 6 -27.11 -11.88 -0.28
CA GLY A 6 -27.00 -13.02 0.61
C GLY A 6 -25.91 -12.76 1.64
N GLY A 7 -26.27 -12.60 2.91
CA GLY A 7 -25.33 -12.47 4.01
C GLY A 7 -25.21 -13.78 4.77
N GLU A 8 -24.31 -14.68 4.41
CA GLU A 8 -23.72 -15.55 5.41
C GLU A 8 -22.73 -14.73 6.22
N ARG A 9 -22.98 -14.59 7.52
CA ARG A 9 -22.01 -14.02 8.47
C ARG A 9 -20.81 -14.96 8.53
N GLN A 10 -19.83 -14.75 7.67
CA GLN A 10 -18.51 -15.32 7.90
C GLN A 10 -17.92 -14.67 9.17
N SER A 11 -17.13 -15.43 9.90
CA SER A 11 -16.48 -15.02 11.16
C SER A 11 -15.63 -13.75 11.04
N ILE A 12 -15.38 -13.27 9.84
CA ILE A 12 -14.53 -12.12 9.53
C ILE A 12 -15.29 -10.80 9.69
N GLY A 13 -16.63 -10.77 9.60
CA GLY A 13 -17.43 -9.52 9.58
C GLY A 13 -17.04 -8.59 8.41
N TYR A 14 -17.83 -7.59 8.12
CA TYR A 14 -17.58 -6.59 7.07
C TYR A 14 -17.52 -7.12 5.62
N VAL A 15 -17.85 -8.39 5.39
CA VAL A 15 -17.90 -9.03 4.06
C VAL A 15 -19.33 -9.37 3.70
N GLY A 16 -19.71 -9.04 2.51
CA GLY A 16 -20.99 -9.43 1.92
C GLY A 16 -20.79 -10.03 0.52
N THR A 17 -21.56 -11.03 0.17
CA THR A 17 -21.60 -11.57 -1.20
C THR A 17 -22.75 -10.92 -1.94
N VAL A 18 -22.47 -10.39 -3.13
CA VAL A 18 -23.46 -9.79 -4.02
C VAL A 18 -23.51 -10.60 -5.30
N THR A 19 -24.68 -11.13 -5.62
CA THR A 19 -24.93 -11.75 -6.92
C THR A 19 -25.92 -10.90 -7.71
N VAL A 20 -25.50 -10.53 -8.91
CA VAL A 20 -26.32 -9.77 -9.85
C VAL A 20 -26.63 -10.68 -11.03
N SER A 21 -27.89 -10.78 -11.40
CA SER A 21 -28.33 -11.47 -12.60
C SER A 21 -29.22 -10.55 -13.45
N ALA A 22 -29.03 -10.60 -14.75
CA ALA A 22 -29.80 -9.84 -15.70
C ALA A 22 -30.13 -10.71 -16.92
N GLU A 23 -31.36 -10.65 -17.35
CA GLU A 23 -31.86 -11.39 -18.52
C GLU A 23 -31.97 -10.47 -19.74
N GLY A 24 -31.86 -11.06 -20.94
CA GLY A 24 -32.00 -10.32 -22.20
C GLY A 24 -30.79 -9.46 -22.59
N LEU A 25 -29.65 -9.67 -21.94
CA LEU A 25 -28.39 -8.98 -22.30
C LEU A 25 -27.69 -9.69 -23.47
N ALA A 26 -26.98 -8.88 -24.26
CA ALA A 26 -26.10 -9.43 -25.30
C ALA A 26 -24.89 -10.16 -24.66
N PRO A 27 -24.36 -11.20 -25.33
CA PRO A 27 -23.10 -11.81 -24.90
C PRO A 27 -21.97 -10.78 -24.79
N GLY A 28 -21.17 -10.88 -23.74
CA GLY A 28 -20.08 -9.93 -23.48
C GLY A 28 -20.51 -8.62 -22.81
N SER A 29 -21.72 -8.57 -22.24
CA SER A 29 -22.14 -7.45 -21.39
C SER A 29 -21.35 -7.39 -20.08
N PHE A 30 -21.24 -6.19 -19.54
CA PHE A 30 -20.51 -5.92 -18.29
C PHE A 30 -21.44 -5.30 -17.25
N LEU A 31 -21.16 -5.60 -15.99
CA LEU A 31 -21.70 -4.87 -14.86
C LEU A 31 -20.69 -3.77 -14.46
N LEU A 32 -21.17 -2.55 -14.32
CA LEU A 32 -20.40 -1.42 -13.85
C LEU A 32 -20.67 -1.23 -12.36
N VAL A 33 -19.62 -1.26 -11.56
CA VAL A 33 -19.69 -1.06 -10.10
C VAL A 33 -18.90 0.17 -9.73
N ASP A 34 -19.62 1.23 -9.35
CA ASP A 34 -18.98 2.46 -8.89
C ASP A 34 -18.43 2.28 -7.47
N LEU A 35 -17.17 2.63 -7.28
CA LEU A 35 -16.55 2.69 -5.96
C LEU A 35 -16.93 4.01 -5.25
N PRO A 36 -16.85 4.05 -3.90
CA PRO A 36 -17.09 5.28 -3.16
C PRO A 36 -16.22 6.44 -3.65
N ARG A 37 -16.85 7.60 -3.77
CA ARG A 37 -16.18 8.82 -4.24
C ARG A 37 -15.29 9.49 -3.21
N GLY A 38 -15.39 9.08 -1.95
CA GLY A 38 -14.61 9.65 -0.85
C GLY A 38 -15.06 9.11 0.50
N PHE A 39 -14.40 9.58 1.53
CA PHE A 39 -14.72 9.27 2.92
C PHE A 39 -14.83 10.57 3.69
N GLN A 40 -15.73 10.60 4.67
CA GLN A 40 -15.75 11.68 5.65
C GLN A 40 -14.54 11.58 6.55
N THR A 41 -13.82 12.69 6.69
CA THR A 41 -12.75 12.78 7.69
C THR A 41 -13.34 12.93 9.07
N SER A 42 -12.79 12.23 10.04
CA SER A 42 -13.14 12.33 11.46
C SER A 42 -12.02 12.96 12.29
N GLU A 43 -10.88 13.26 11.65
CA GLU A 43 -9.72 13.81 12.32
C GLU A 43 -9.66 15.36 12.23
N SER A 44 -9.03 15.96 13.24
CA SER A 44 -8.77 17.41 13.25
C SER A 44 -7.80 17.83 12.13
N ASP A 45 -6.86 16.95 11.74
CA ASP A 45 -5.96 17.10 10.59
C ASP A 45 -6.57 16.49 9.33
N SER A 46 -7.56 17.15 8.78
CA SER A 46 -8.22 16.74 7.54
C SER A 46 -7.28 16.74 6.32
N LEU A 47 -6.23 17.56 6.33
CA LEU A 47 -5.26 17.63 5.21
C LEU A 47 -4.51 16.33 5.06
N THR A 48 -3.97 15.81 6.14
CA THR A 48 -3.27 14.51 6.14
C THR A 48 -4.21 13.37 5.78
N ASP A 49 -5.46 13.42 6.25
CA ASP A 49 -6.45 12.38 5.96
C ASP A 49 -6.78 12.30 4.46
N TYR A 50 -6.98 13.44 3.79
CA TYR A 50 -7.25 13.48 2.35
C TYR A 50 -6.08 13.00 1.49
N GLN A 51 -4.83 13.10 1.95
CA GLN A 51 -3.67 12.59 1.24
C GLN A 51 -3.63 11.05 1.15
N HIS A 52 -4.36 10.39 2.06
CA HIS A 52 -4.47 8.92 2.07
C HIS A 52 -5.60 8.37 1.20
N LEU A 53 -6.44 9.25 0.62
CA LEU A 53 -7.51 8.81 -0.26
C LEU A 53 -6.94 8.29 -1.59
N ALA A 54 -7.28 7.05 -1.90
CA ALA A 54 -6.85 6.39 -3.11
C ALA A 54 -7.82 5.28 -3.52
N TYR A 55 -7.74 4.87 -4.76
CA TYR A 55 -8.23 3.59 -5.24
C TYR A 55 -7.06 2.61 -5.28
N ALA A 56 -7.13 1.55 -4.48
CA ALA A 56 -6.16 0.46 -4.52
C ALA A 56 -6.72 -0.70 -5.32
N TYR A 57 -5.85 -1.37 -6.06
CA TYR A 57 -6.23 -2.49 -6.91
C TYR A 57 -5.12 -3.55 -6.97
N LYS A 58 -5.50 -4.77 -7.31
CA LYS A 58 -4.58 -5.89 -7.43
C LYS A 58 -4.79 -6.61 -8.75
N PRO A 59 -3.88 -6.46 -9.72
CA PRO A 59 -3.85 -7.34 -10.88
C PRO A 59 -3.52 -8.78 -10.46
N VAL A 60 -4.06 -9.77 -11.17
CA VAL A 60 -3.80 -11.20 -10.87
C VAL A 60 -2.30 -11.51 -11.01
N ALA A 61 -1.64 -10.96 -12.02
CA ALA A 61 -0.24 -11.25 -12.36
C ALA A 61 0.79 -10.29 -11.75
N ALA A 62 0.35 -9.27 -11.00
CA ALA A 62 1.26 -8.25 -10.46
C ALA A 62 0.95 -7.94 -8.99
N GLY A 63 1.83 -7.20 -8.32
CA GLY A 63 1.59 -6.67 -6.98
C GLY A 63 0.42 -5.67 -6.95
N ALA A 64 -0.09 -5.39 -5.76
CA ALA A 64 -1.09 -4.34 -5.57
C ALA A 64 -0.47 -2.96 -5.81
N ASP A 65 -1.27 -2.06 -6.37
CA ASP A 65 -0.89 -0.67 -6.63
C ASP A 65 -2.08 0.25 -6.32
N LEU A 66 -1.88 1.56 -6.41
CA LEU A 66 -2.90 2.54 -6.06
C LEU A 66 -2.87 3.78 -6.95
N ILE A 67 -4.06 4.31 -7.20
CA ILE A 67 -4.29 5.61 -7.84
C ILE A 67 -4.75 6.57 -6.75
N ARG A 68 -3.89 7.54 -6.36
CA ARG A 68 -4.30 8.55 -5.37
C ARG A 68 -5.29 9.53 -6.01
N PHE A 69 -6.26 10.01 -5.23
CA PHE A 69 -7.24 10.98 -5.74
C PHE A 69 -6.59 12.26 -6.28
N GLY A 70 -5.47 12.66 -5.68
CA GLY A 70 -4.73 13.86 -6.10
C GLY A 70 -3.74 13.64 -7.25
N SER A 71 -3.51 12.41 -7.71
CA SER A 71 -2.54 12.13 -8.77
C SER A 71 -3.06 12.45 -10.16
N LEU A 72 -4.38 12.41 -10.36
CA LEU A 72 -5.01 12.69 -11.63
C LEU A 72 -5.44 14.17 -11.73
N ASP A 73 -5.29 14.74 -12.89
CA ASP A 73 -5.83 16.07 -13.20
C ASP A 73 -7.34 15.99 -13.45
N PRO A 74 -8.10 17.09 -13.20
CA PRO A 74 -9.55 17.09 -13.43
C PRO A 74 -9.91 16.65 -14.86
N GLY A 75 -10.71 15.59 -14.97
CA GLY A 75 -11.11 14.98 -16.23
C GLY A 75 -10.12 13.99 -16.83
N GLU A 76 -8.92 13.88 -16.29
CA GLU A 76 -7.96 12.86 -16.69
C GLU A 76 -8.48 11.47 -16.34
N ARG A 77 -8.30 10.52 -17.25
CA ARG A 77 -8.73 9.13 -17.09
C ARG A 77 -7.54 8.21 -17.02
N GLU A 78 -7.52 7.37 -16.00
CA GLU A 78 -6.59 6.25 -15.87
C GLU A 78 -7.39 4.95 -15.95
N VAL A 79 -6.98 4.05 -16.85
CA VAL A 79 -7.60 2.75 -17.05
C VAL A 79 -6.60 1.66 -16.75
N VAL A 80 -6.87 0.92 -15.69
CA VAL A 80 -6.08 -0.25 -15.31
C VAL A 80 -6.76 -1.48 -15.89
N ARG A 81 -6.09 -2.14 -16.82
CA ARG A 81 -6.61 -3.36 -17.47
C ARG A 81 -6.37 -4.57 -16.60
N GLY A 82 -7.37 -5.44 -16.55
CA GLY A 82 -7.38 -6.68 -15.80
C GLY A 82 -6.67 -7.86 -16.48
N PRO A 83 -6.82 -9.04 -15.90
CA PRO A 83 -7.76 -9.36 -14.83
C PRO A 83 -7.31 -8.82 -13.45
N LEU A 84 -8.27 -8.24 -12.70
CA LEU A 84 -8.04 -7.70 -11.37
C LEU A 84 -8.68 -8.60 -10.31
N THR A 85 -7.95 -8.92 -9.27
CA THR A 85 -8.42 -9.73 -8.14
C THR A 85 -9.37 -8.95 -7.23
N TRP A 86 -9.06 -7.69 -6.98
CA TRP A 86 -9.89 -6.78 -6.21
C TRP A 86 -9.61 -5.32 -6.57
N ALA A 87 -10.58 -4.46 -6.28
CA ALA A 87 -10.47 -3.01 -6.38
C ALA A 87 -11.27 -2.35 -5.27
N VAL A 88 -10.66 -1.42 -4.54
CA VAL A 88 -11.23 -0.76 -3.37
C VAL A 88 -10.93 0.72 -3.34
N ALA A 89 -11.86 1.51 -2.83
CA ALA A 89 -11.58 2.86 -2.34
C ALA A 89 -11.02 2.76 -0.91
N LYS A 90 -9.98 3.51 -0.61
CA LYS A 90 -9.35 3.53 0.69
C LYS A 90 -9.24 4.93 1.28
N SER A 91 -9.38 5.01 2.60
CA SER A 91 -8.96 6.15 3.40
C SER A 91 -7.72 5.79 4.21
N LYS A 92 -7.42 6.53 5.25
CA LYS A 92 -6.37 6.21 6.22
C LYS A 92 -6.68 4.95 7.04
N TYR A 93 -7.96 4.68 7.34
CA TYR A 93 -8.39 3.63 8.26
C TYR A 93 -9.35 2.60 7.68
N PHE A 94 -10.05 2.93 6.59
CA PHE A 94 -11.14 2.12 6.05
C PHE A 94 -10.91 1.76 4.59
N LEU A 95 -11.46 0.60 4.21
CA LEU A 95 -11.56 0.11 2.84
C LEU A 95 -13.03 -0.14 2.49
N VAL A 96 -13.41 0.24 1.29
CA VAL A 96 -14.72 -0.10 0.71
C VAL A 96 -14.50 -0.49 -0.75
N GLY A 97 -14.91 -1.70 -1.11
CA GLY A 97 -14.78 -2.12 -2.49
C GLY A 97 -15.19 -3.56 -2.76
N VAL A 98 -14.71 -4.10 -3.84
CA VAL A 98 -15.13 -5.37 -4.39
C VAL A 98 -13.95 -6.32 -4.62
N LEU A 99 -14.19 -7.61 -4.38
CA LEU A 99 -13.25 -8.70 -4.61
C LEU A 99 -13.90 -9.73 -5.53
N SER A 100 -13.12 -10.24 -6.48
CA SER A 100 -13.56 -11.33 -7.34
C SER A 100 -13.67 -12.63 -6.57
N THR A 101 -14.71 -13.39 -6.79
CA THR A 101 -14.92 -14.73 -6.19
C THR A 101 -14.23 -15.83 -6.98
N GLY A 102 -13.86 -15.58 -8.25
CA GLY A 102 -13.18 -16.53 -9.12
C GLY A 102 -11.65 -16.39 -9.09
N THR A 103 -10.95 -17.48 -9.31
CA THR A 103 -9.49 -17.50 -9.38
C THR A 103 -8.94 -17.11 -10.76
N SER A 104 -9.75 -17.23 -11.81
CA SER A 104 -9.36 -17.04 -13.23
C SER A 104 -10.03 -15.83 -13.91
N ASP A 105 -11.20 -15.42 -13.46
CA ASP A 105 -12.02 -14.42 -14.12
C ASP A 105 -12.14 -13.15 -13.24
N GLY A 106 -11.01 -12.50 -13.01
CA GLY A 106 -10.98 -11.22 -12.30
C GLY A 106 -11.80 -10.13 -13.00
N PHE A 107 -11.87 -8.96 -12.41
CA PHE A 107 -12.52 -7.81 -13.03
C PHE A 107 -11.79 -7.40 -14.31
N ALA A 108 -12.54 -7.00 -15.34
CA ALA A 108 -11.97 -6.67 -16.65
C ALA A 108 -11.08 -5.44 -16.59
N GLU A 109 -11.51 -4.41 -15.87
CA GLU A 109 -10.74 -3.18 -15.70
C GLU A 109 -11.24 -2.34 -14.52
N LEU A 110 -10.39 -1.41 -14.08
CA LEU A 110 -10.72 -0.32 -13.18
C LEU A 110 -10.51 1.00 -13.95
N GLN A 111 -11.53 1.82 -14.03
CA GLN A 111 -11.50 3.14 -14.66
C GLN A 111 -11.56 4.20 -13.57
N ALA A 112 -10.50 4.98 -13.39
CA ALA A 112 -10.47 6.12 -12.47
C ALA A 112 -10.50 7.43 -13.27
N THR A 113 -11.19 8.43 -12.73
CA THR A 113 -11.29 9.75 -13.35
C THR A 113 -10.98 10.83 -12.32
N GLY A 114 -10.06 11.71 -12.66
CA GLY A 114 -9.66 12.85 -11.84
C GLY A 114 -10.82 13.81 -11.63
N GLN A 115 -10.99 14.24 -10.38
CA GLN A 115 -12.05 15.15 -9.97
C GLN A 115 -11.51 16.56 -9.69
N PRO A 116 -12.37 17.60 -9.69
CA PRO A 116 -11.97 18.96 -9.36
C PRO A 116 -11.25 19.02 -8.02
N LYS A 117 -10.15 19.78 -7.96
CA LYS A 117 -9.33 19.99 -6.77
C LYS A 117 -9.85 21.18 -5.97
N ASN A 118 -9.95 21.06 -4.67
CA ASN A 118 -10.20 22.18 -3.77
C ASN A 118 -8.86 22.72 -3.27
N GLY A 119 -8.32 23.74 -3.94
CA GLY A 119 -6.96 24.19 -3.76
C GLY A 119 -5.95 23.12 -4.22
N LYS A 120 -5.11 22.64 -3.29
CA LYS A 120 -4.13 21.56 -3.56
C LYS A 120 -4.65 20.16 -3.23
N LEU A 121 -5.88 20.04 -2.75
CA LEU A 121 -6.45 18.81 -2.23
C LEU A 121 -7.55 18.29 -3.14
N THR A 122 -7.58 16.97 -3.30
CA THR A 122 -8.67 16.27 -3.94
C THR A 122 -9.39 15.45 -2.88
N THR A 123 -10.61 15.84 -2.55
CA THR A 123 -11.43 15.18 -1.52
C THR A 123 -12.36 14.13 -2.10
N ASN A 124 -12.57 14.17 -3.40
CA ASN A 124 -13.46 13.27 -4.14
C ASN A 124 -12.71 12.56 -5.26
N GLY A 125 -13.06 11.30 -5.49
CA GLY A 125 -12.62 10.52 -6.62
C GLY A 125 -13.83 10.04 -7.44
N ALA A 126 -13.58 9.48 -8.60
CA ALA A 126 -14.54 8.69 -9.34
C ALA A 126 -13.82 7.47 -9.92
N ALA A 127 -14.28 6.28 -9.55
CA ALA A 127 -13.76 5.06 -10.14
C ALA A 127 -14.87 4.02 -10.30
N THR A 128 -14.79 3.30 -11.40
CA THR A 128 -15.76 2.26 -11.78
C THR A 128 -15.00 0.97 -12.08
N VAL A 129 -15.44 -0.11 -11.47
CA VAL A 129 -14.94 -1.46 -11.74
C VAL A 129 -15.83 -2.10 -12.81
N VAL A 130 -15.22 -2.62 -13.84
CA VAL A 130 -15.90 -3.32 -14.94
C VAL A 130 -15.85 -4.82 -14.69
N VAL A 131 -17.01 -5.39 -14.40
CA VAL A 131 -17.16 -6.80 -14.04
C VAL A 131 -17.80 -7.56 -15.22
N PRO A 132 -17.11 -8.57 -15.78
CA PRO A 132 -17.70 -9.38 -16.85
C PRO A 132 -18.93 -10.15 -16.35
N LEU A 133 -19.98 -10.18 -17.14
CA LEU A 133 -21.14 -11.03 -16.89
C LEU A 133 -20.97 -12.37 -17.61
N VAL A 134 -20.96 -13.45 -16.84
CA VAL A 134 -20.93 -14.81 -17.36
C VAL A 134 -22.37 -15.35 -17.38
N ASN A 135 -22.89 -15.66 -18.54
CA ASN A 135 -24.28 -16.09 -18.72
C ASN A 135 -25.30 -15.12 -18.09
N GLY A 136 -25.06 -13.82 -18.21
CA GLY A 136 -25.92 -12.78 -17.64
C GLY A 136 -25.84 -12.63 -16.14
N SER A 137 -24.86 -13.26 -15.48
CA SER A 137 -24.71 -13.22 -14.04
C SER A 137 -23.27 -12.86 -13.62
N ALA A 138 -23.11 -12.17 -12.49
CA ALA A 138 -21.84 -11.96 -11.83
C ALA A 138 -22.02 -12.10 -10.32
N THR A 139 -21.05 -12.76 -9.67
CA THR A 139 -20.96 -12.85 -8.22
C THR A 139 -19.66 -12.21 -7.77
N LEU A 140 -19.75 -11.32 -6.79
CA LEU A 140 -18.60 -10.63 -6.21
C LEU A 140 -18.76 -10.54 -4.70
N GLU A 141 -17.65 -10.46 -4.01
CA GLU A 141 -17.62 -10.12 -2.59
C GLU A 141 -17.43 -8.62 -2.42
N THR A 142 -18.12 -8.04 -1.47
CA THR A 142 -17.95 -6.65 -1.06
C THR A 142 -17.28 -6.61 0.31
N TYR A 143 -16.33 -5.72 0.49
CA TYR A 143 -15.72 -5.42 1.78
C TYR A 143 -16.01 -3.98 2.16
N VAL A 144 -16.52 -3.79 3.38
CA VAL A 144 -16.77 -2.47 3.96
C VAL A 144 -16.29 -2.51 5.40
N GLY A 145 -15.06 -2.06 5.65
CA GLY A 145 -14.51 -2.22 7.00
C GLY A 145 -13.14 -1.58 7.21
N PRO A 146 -12.58 -1.77 8.43
CA PRO A 146 -11.29 -1.19 8.81
C PRO A 146 -10.12 -1.90 8.11
N GLN A 147 -9.02 -1.17 7.94
CA GLN A 147 -7.76 -1.71 7.41
C GLN A 147 -6.98 -2.49 8.49
N GLU A 148 -7.64 -3.43 9.15
CA GLU A 148 -7.01 -4.28 10.15
C GLU A 148 -6.24 -5.42 9.46
N TRP A 149 -4.91 -5.43 9.58
CA TRP A 149 -4.03 -6.34 8.86
C TRP A 149 -4.42 -7.83 9.02
N ARG A 150 -4.73 -8.28 10.25
CA ARG A 150 -5.13 -9.69 10.49
C ARG A 150 -6.39 -10.06 9.74
N ARG A 151 -7.33 -9.14 9.68
CA ARG A 151 -8.61 -9.32 8.99
C ARG A 151 -8.43 -9.40 7.48
N LEU A 152 -7.60 -8.50 6.93
CA LEU A 152 -7.30 -8.49 5.51
C LEU A 152 -6.52 -9.74 5.08
N VAL A 153 -5.55 -10.21 5.89
CA VAL A 153 -4.85 -11.48 5.67
C VAL A 153 -5.81 -12.67 5.67
N ALA A 154 -6.78 -12.69 6.61
CA ALA A 154 -7.78 -13.75 6.69
C ALA A 154 -8.70 -13.83 5.46
N MET A 155 -8.87 -12.72 4.72
CA MET A 155 -9.58 -12.68 3.44
C MET A 155 -8.81 -13.38 2.31
N GLY A 156 -7.50 -13.56 2.45
CA GLY A 156 -6.64 -14.08 1.38
C GLY A 156 -6.51 -13.12 0.20
N ARG A 157 -6.11 -13.66 -0.94
CA ARG A 157 -5.97 -12.89 -2.22
C ARG A 157 -5.02 -11.70 -2.12
N GLU A 158 -4.06 -11.76 -1.17
CA GLU A 158 -3.15 -10.65 -0.84
C GLU A 158 -3.89 -9.33 -0.53
N PHE A 159 -5.08 -9.44 0.10
CA PHE A 159 -5.89 -8.27 0.37
C PHE A 159 -5.28 -7.34 1.42
N GLU A 160 -4.37 -7.83 2.26
CA GLU A 160 -3.54 -7.02 3.15
C GLU A 160 -2.65 -6.02 2.41
N SER A 161 -2.36 -6.26 1.14
CA SER A 161 -1.60 -5.34 0.29
C SER A 161 -2.41 -4.16 -0.26
N ALA A 162 -3.71 -4.05 0.09
CA ALA A 162 -4.53 -2.88 -0.22
C ALA A 162 -3.99 -1.58 0.39
N ASN A 163 -3.06 -1.68 1.35
CA ASN A 163 -2.30 -0.56 1.86
C ASN A 163 -0.81 -0.73 1.55
N PRO A 164 -0.36 -0.45 0.32
CA PRO A 164 1.03 -0.63 -0.06
C PRO A 164 1.93 0.37 0.67
N TYR A 165 3.01 -0.13 1.27
CA TYR A 165 4.00 0.67 1.98
C TYR A 165 5.22 0.92 1.10
N GLY A 166 5.75 2.16 1.15
CA GLY A 166 7.06 2.47 0.57
C GLY A 166 7.08 3.09 -0.81
N GLY A 167 5.94 3.33 -1.46
CA GLY A 167 5.90 3.97 -2.78
C GLY A 167 6.81 3.26 -3.79
N PHE A 168 7.74 3.98 -4.44
CA PHE A 168 8.68 3.39 -5.40
C PHE A 168 9.63 2.33 -4.81
N MET A 169 9.83 2.30 -3.49
CA MET A 169 10.62 1.28 -2.77
C MET A 169 9.75 0.17 -2.17
N GLN A 170 8.51 0.04 -2.59
CA GLN A 170 7.54 -0.92 -2.05
C GLN A 170 8.09 -2.35 -2.01
N GLY A 171 8.79 -2.79 -3.06
CA GLY A 171 9.36 -4.15 -3.14
C GLY A 171 10.34 -4.49 -1.99
N VAL A 172 10.97 -3.47 -1.37
CA VAL A 172 11.89 -3.65 -0.25
C VAL A 172 11.21 -3.35 1.09
N ILE A 173 10.46 -2.26 1.15
CA ILE A 173 9.86 -1.77 2.41
C ILE A 173 8.70 -2.66 2.84
N GLN A 174 7.86 -3.12 1.93
CA GLN A 174 6.67 -3.91 2.27
C GLN A 174 6.99 -5.26 2.91
N PRO A 175 7.93 -6.09 2.40
CA PRO A 175 8.32 -7.32 3.07
C PRO A 175 8.88 -7.07 4.47
N PHE A 176 9.71 -6.02 4.63
CA PHE A 176 10.27 -5.64 5.92
C PHE A 176 9.17 -5.22 6.91
N ALA A 177 8.27 -4.35 6.50
CA ALA A 177 7.13 -3.92 7.33
C ALA A 177 6.26 -5.11 7.74
N THR A 178 6.01 -6.06 6.83
CA THR A 178 5.25 -7.28 7.10
C THR A 178 5.94 -8.17 8.14
N ILE A 179 7.26 -8.33 8.04
CA ILE A 179 8.05 -9.10 9.04
C ILE A 179 7.95 -8.43 10.42
N VAL A 180 8.16 -7.11 10.50
CA VAL A 180 8.03 -6.36 11.75
C VAL A 180 6.63 -6.51 12.35
N MET A 181 5.60 -6.38 11.54
CA MET A 181 4.21 -6.57 11.96
C MET A 181 3.96 -7.96 12.52
N ARG A 182 4.44 -9.01 11.83
CA ARG A 182 4.30 -10.41 12.28
C ARG A 182 5.01 -10.65 13.61
N ILE A 183 6.22 -10.10 13.78
CA ILE A 183 6.97 -10.23 15.04
C ILE A 183 6.23 -9.55 16.19
N LEU A 184 5.75 -8.32 16.00
CA LEU A 184 4.99 -7.58 17.01
C LEU A 184 3.72 -8.32 17.42
N LEU A 185 2.96 -8.84 16.44
CA LEU A 185 1.74 -9.60 16.70
C LEU A 185 2.05 -10.92 17.42
N TRP A 186 3.08 -11.65 16.99
CA TRP A 186 3.53 -12.87 17.67
C TRP A 186 3.96 -12.59 19.11
N MET A 187 4.76 -11.54 19.34
CA MET A 187 5.17 -11.15 20.69
C MET A 187 3.95 -10.82 21.58
N LYS A 188 2.98 -10.06 21.04
CA LYS A 188 1.76 -9.73 21.78
C LYS A 188 0.97 -10.99 22.17
N ASP A 189 0.78 -11.90 21.22
CA ASP A 189 -0.04 -13.11 21.41
C ASP A 189 0.65 -14.13 22.33
N THR A 190 1.98 -14.27 22.22
CA THR A 190 2.76 -15.26 22.98
C THR A 190 3.07 -14.78 24.40
N LEU A 191 3.34 -13.49 24.57
CA LEU A 191 3.72 -12.93 25.88
C LEU A 191 2.52 -12.41 26.67
N GLU A 192 1.33 -12.33 26.04
CA GLU A 192 0.08 -11.80 26.63
C GLU A 192 0.24 -10.41 27.28
N LEU A 193 1.26 -9.65 26.85
CA LEU A 193 1.59 -8.35 27.41
C LEU A 193 0.69 -7.25 26.85
N PRO A 194 0.41 -6.20 27.65
CA PRO A 194 -0.17 -4.96 27.14
C PRO A 194 0.69 -4.39 26.00
N TYR A 195 0.06 -3.79 25.00
CA TYR A 195 0.71 -3.35 23.77
C TYR A 195 1.93 -2.44 24.00
N GLY A 196 1.89 -1.60 25.04
CA GLY A 196 3.01 -0.73 25.40
C GLY A 196 4.28 -1.52 25.79
N TRP A 197 4.14 -2.57 26.60
CA TRP A 197 5.26 -3.44 26.98
C TRP A 197 5.80 -4.25 25.80
N THR A 198 4.93 -4.68 24.90
CA THR A 198 5.34 -5.36 23.66
C THR A 198 6.22 -4.45 22.80
N LEU A 199 5.87 -3.16 22.66
CA LEU A 199 6.67 -2.19 21.92
C LEU A 199 8.03 -1.93 22.56
N ILE A 200 8.08 -1.83 23.89
CA ILE A 200 9.35 -1.66 24.62
C ILE A 200 10.25 -2.88 24.41
N ALA A 201 9.71 -4.09 24.61
CA ALA A 201 10.46 -5.34 24.40
C ALA A 201 10.95 -5.47 22.94
N PHE A 202 10.12 -5.12 21.96
CA PHE A 202 10.50 -5.08 20.56
C PHE A 202 11.63 -4.08 20.30
N GLY A 203 11.57 -2.89 20.91
CA GLY A 203 12.65 -1.89 20.82
C GLY A 203 14.00 -2.41 21.33
N PHE A 204 14.00 -3.15 22.43
CA PHE A 204 15.21 -3.82 22.93
C PHE A 204 15.70 -4.92 21.97
N LEU A 205 14.80 -5.74 21.45
CA LEU A 205 15.12 -6.79 20.49
C LEU A 205 15.79 -6.22 19.24
N ILE A 206 15.21 -5.19 18.64
CA ILE A 206 15.78 -4.51 17.47
C ILE A 206 17.14 -3.92 17.79
N ARG A 207 17.33 -3.32 18.97
CA ARG A 207 18.61 -2.76 19.38
C ARG A 207 19.70 -3.83 19.47
N ILE A 208 19.38 -5.01 19.97
CA ILE A 208 20.30 -6.16 20.03
C ILE A 208 20.64 -6.65 18.63
N VAL A 209 19.64 -6.82 17.76
CA VAL A 209 19.82 -7.27 16.37
C VAL A 209 20.68 -6.29 15.56
N LEU A 210 20.47 -4.99 15.75
CA LEU A 210 21.21 -3.95 15.02
C LEU A 210 22.56 -3.61 15.65
N TRP A 211 22.87 -4.14 16.83
CA TRP A 211 24.14 -3.83 17.52
C TRP A 211 25.38 -4.12 16.68
N PRO A 212 25.54 -5.30 16.02
CA PRO A 212 26.71 -5.58 15.20
C PRO A 212 26.85 -4.63 14.02
N LEU A 213 25.73 -4.23 13.39
CA LEU A 213 25.74 -3.22 12.33
C LEU A 213 26.21 -1.85 12.85
N ASN A 214 25.69 -1.44 13.99
CA ASN A 214 26.06 -0.17 14.62
C ASN A 214 27.56 -0.13 15.02
N GLN A 215 28.10 -1.24 15.54
CA GLN A 215 29.52 -1.41 15.82
C GLN A 215 30.39 -1.24 14.57
N THR A 216 29.95 -1.84 13.45
CA THR A 216 30.66 -1.74 12.16
C THR A 216 30.62 -0.30 11.63
N ALA A 217 29.47 0.36 11.71
CA ALA A 217 29.32 1.75 11.32
C ALA A 217 30.19 2.70 12.19
N MET A 218 30.21 2.49 13.51
CA MET A 218 31.09 3.25 14.41
C MET A 218 32.57 3.05 14.10
N ARG A 219 33.02 1.83 13.85
CA ARG A 219 34.41 1.55 13.47
C ARG A 219 34.77 2.25 12.15
N SER A 220 33.86 2.26 11.17
CA SER A 220 34.06 2.96 9.91
C SER A 220 34.16 4.47 10.11
N SER A 221 33.30 5.03 10.96
CA SER A 221 33.32 6.46 11.32
C SER A 221 34.60 6.86 12.04
N LEU A 222 35.10 6.03 12.98
CA LEU A 222 36.36 6.27 13.66
C LEU A 222 37.56 6.24 12.69
N LYS A 223 37.60 5.29 11.77
CA LYS A 223 38.64 5.26 10.71
C LYS A 223 38.60 6.53 9.88
N MET A 224 37.41 7.00 9.48
CA MET A 224 37.28 8.24 8.72
C MET A 224 37.79 9.45 9.51
N GLN A 225 37.51 9.51 10.82
CA GLN A 225 38.05 10.59 11.71
C GLN A 225 39.58 10.57 11.81
N MET A 226 40.20 9.38 11.82
CA MET A 226 41.67 9.26 11.85
C MET A 226 42.32 9.71 10.53
N VAL A 227 41.62 9.55 9.41
CA VAL A 227 42.09 9.96 8.07
C VAL A 227 41.88 11.46 7.82
N GLN A 228 40.94 12.11 8.53
CA GLN A 228 40.65 13.54 8.34
C GLN A 228 41.88 14.46 8.44
N PRO A 229 42.81 14.33 9.42
CA PRO A 229 43.98 15.21 9.47
C PRO A 229 44.94 15.00 8.30
N GLU A 230 45.09 13.77 7.80
CA GLU A 230 45.90 13.47 6.61
C GLU A 230 45.26 14.06 5.35
N MET A 231 43.94 13.93 5.20
CA MET A 231 43.19 14.56 4.11
C MET A 231 43.33 16.09 4.13
N ALA A 232 43.26 16.72 5.31
CA ALA A 232 43.44 18.15 5.45
C ALA A 232 44.86 18.58 5.09
N ALA A 233 45.88 17.79 5.43
CA ALA A 233 47.27 18.03 5.05
C ALA A 233 47.48 17.93 3.53
N VAL A 234 46.90 16.90 2.88
CA VAL A 234 46.96 16.73 1.43
C VAL A 234 46.21 17.86 0.71
N GLN A 235 45.03 18.26 1.18
CA GLN A 235 44.31 19.41 0.65
C GLN A 235 45.11 20.72 0.74
N LYS A 236 45.76 20.94 1.84
CA LYS A 236 46.59 22.13 2.06
C LYS A 236 47.83 22.14 1.17
N LYS A 237 48.46 20.96 0.96
CA LYS A 237 49.67 20.79 0.15
C LYS A 237 49.45 20.92 -1.35
N TYR A 238 48.32 20.42 -1.84
CA TYR A 238 48.00 20.36 -3.28
C TYR A 238 46.85 21.28 -3.70
N LYS A 239 46.62 22.37 -2.96
CA LYS A 239 45.51 23.32 -3.18
C LYS A 239 45.49 23.91 -4.60
N ASN A 240 46.65 24.03 -5.25
CA ASN A 240 46.79 24.63 -6.60
C ASN A 240 46.91 23.59 -7.73
N ASP A 241 46.83 22.27 -7.43
CA ASP A 241 46.94 21.21 -8.47
C ASP A 241 45.83 20.17 -8.29
N PRO A 242 44.67 20.38 -8.92
CA PRO A 242 43.50 19.53 -8.72
C PRO A 242 43.70 18.07 -9.16
N LYS A 243 44.56 17.81 -10.12
CA LYS A 243 44.85 16.42 -10.59
C LYS A 243 45.68 15.64 -9.56
N LYS A 244 46.70 16.27 -9.00
CA LYS A 244 47.51 15.63 -7.93
C LYS A 244 46.73 15.51 -6.64
N LEU A 245 45.87 16.48 -6.32
CA LEU A 245 44.98 16.41 -5.18
C LEU A 245 44.09 15.17 -5.25
N GLN A 246 43.44 14.94 -6.37
CA GLN A 246 42.54 13.78 -6.55
C GLN A 246 43.30 12.45 -6.45
N THR A 247 44.50 12.37 -7.04
CA THR A 247 45.32 11.15 -7.00
C THR A 247 45.83 10.83 -5.60
N GLU A 248 46.29 11.86 -4.87
CA GLU A 248 46.81 11.66 -3.49
C GLU A 248 45.62 11.45 -2.50
N MET A 249 44.46 12.06 -2.70
CA MET A 249 43.29 11.76 -1.89
C MET A 249 42.80 10.29 -2.07
N MET A 250 42.89 9.75 -3.28
CA MET A 250 42.55 8.34 -3.53
C MET A 250 43.55 7.34 -2.90
N LYS A 251 44.77 7.72 -2.60
CA LYS A 251 45.75 6.87 -1.88
C LYS A 251 45.53 6.84 -0.38
N VAL A 252 44.92 7.87 0.15
CA VAL A 252 44.62 8.02 1.59
C VAL A 252 43.31 7.34 1.96
N TYR A 253 42.45 7.06 0.95
CA TYR A 253 41.17 6.39 1.12
C TYR A 253 41.30 4.89 0.92
#